data_d6e25ca6915b12c91db88f8c66285a95
#
_entry.id   d6e25ca6915b12c91db88f8c66285a95
#
_cell.length_a   1.000
_cell.length_b   1.000
_cell.length_c   1.000
_cell.angle_alpha   90.00
_cell.angle_beta   90.00
_cell.angle_gamma   90.00
#
_symmetry.space_group_name_H-M   'P 1'
#
loop_
_entity.id
_entity.type
_entity.pdbx_description
1 polymer ?
#
loop_
_entity_poly.entity_id
_entity_poly.type
_entity_poly.pdbx_seq_one_letter_code
_entity_poly.pdbx_strand_id
1 'polypeptide(L)'
;MQKTNVRKLTLAGILCAVAVVGSLFSFPVLGSKCAPVQHMVNILCAVLLGPWYGVAAAFAASLLRNLLGLGSLMAFPGSMIGALLAGVTYWKTRSLFLTLVAEVFGTGILGGLFAYPVAVVLMGQSAGSIAFYAYIIPFLVSTVGGSILSGVILYALRDTGAWRRAKAALQSKP
;
A
#
# COMPACT_ATOMS: atom_id res chain seq x y z
N MET A 1 1.93 -2.98 27.65
CA MET A 1 1.16 -2.97 26.39
C MET A 1 1.11 -1.59 25.71
N GLN A 2 0.99 -0.45 26.43
CA GLN A 2 0.83 0.88 25.80
C GLN A 2 2.03 1.35 24.95
N LYS A 3 3.27 1.24 25.42
CA LYS A 3 4.45 1.82 24.74
C LYS A 3 4.71 1.24 23.34
N THR A 4 4.51 -0.06 23.13
CA THR A 4 4.71 -0.71 21.83
C THR A 4 3.62 -0.31 20.82
N ASN A 5 2.38 -0.18 21.28
CA ASN A 5 1.27 0.26 20.44
C ASN A 5 1.44 1.73 20.00
N VAL A 6 1.91 2.61 20.91
CA VAL A 6 2.21 4.01 20.57
C VAL A 6 3.30 4.09 19.50
N ARG A 7 4.39 3.34 19.63
CA ARG A 7 5.47 3.31 18.63
C ARG A 7 4.97 2.86 17.25
N LYS A 8 4.15 1.81 17.21
CA LYS A 8 3.54 1.33 15.95
C LYS A 8 2.61 2.37 15.34
N LEU A 9 1.80 3.02 16.15
CA LEU A 9 0.89 4.06 15.69
C LEU A 9 1.65 5.27 15.15
N THR A 10 2.69 5.72 15.85
CA THR A 10 3.56 6.82 15.39
C THR A 10 4.21 6.49 14.05
N LEU A 11 4.77 5.27 13.91
CA LEU A 11 5.38 4.86 12.65
C LEU A 11 4.34 4.72 11.53
N ALA A 12 3.15 4.21 11.82
CA ALA A 12 2.05 4.16 10.84
C ALA A 12 1.66 5.57 10.36
N GLY A 13 1.59 6.55 11.28
CA GLY A 13 1.33 7.95 10.95
C GLY A 13 2.43 8.56 10.07
N ILE A 14 3.70 8.32 10.40
CA ILE A 14 4.84 8.79 9.58
C ILE A 14 4.78 8.17 8.17
N LEU A 15 4.57 6.86 8.09
CA LEU A 15 4.47 6.16 6.80
C LEU A 15 3.25 6.62 5.99
N CYS A 16 2.14 6.89 6.66
CA CYS A 16 0.95 7.50 6.03
C CYS A 16 1.30 8.88 5.45
N ALA A 17 1.99 9.75 6.19
CA ALA A 17 2.44 11.04 5.69
C ALA A 17 3.39 10.90 4.48
N VAL A 18 4.31 9.94 4.52
CA VAL A 18 5.18 9.62 3.36
C VAL A 18 4.36 9.21 2.14
N ALA A 19 3.30 8.40 2.31
CA ALA A 19 2.42 8.01 1.21
C ALA A 19 1.66 9.20 0.62
N VAL A 20 1.19 10.13 1.48
CA VAL A 20 0.47 11.34 1.04
C VAL A 20 1.42 12.27 0.28
N VAL A 21 2.58 12.61 0.85
CA VAL A 21 3.58 13.46 0.19
C VAL A 21 4.12 12.80 -1.08
N GLY A 22 4.39 11.49 -1.02
CA GLY A 22 4.86 10.72 -2.16
C GLY A 22 3.86 10.66 -3.32
N SER A 23 2.58 10.93 -3.08
CA SER A 23 1.57 11.01 -4.14
C SER A 23 1.72 12.24 -5.05
N LEU A 24 2.52 13.23 -4.65
CA LEU A 24 2.93 14.33 -5.54
C LEU A 24 3.74 13.82 -6.74
N PHE A 25 4.41 12.68 -6.60
CA PHE A 25 5.14 12.00 -7.66
C PHE A 25 4.27 10.98 -8.42
N SER A 26 2.94 11.14 -8.37
CA SER A 26 2.02 10.31 -9.14
C SER A 26 2.00 10.76 -10.62
N PHE A 27 1.79 9.80 -11.51
CA PHE A 27 1.70 10.03 -12.95
C PHE A 27 0.48 9.30 -13.54
N PRO A 28 -0.11 9.84 -14.62
CA PRO A 28 -1.28 9.21 -15.24
C PRO A 28 -0.87 8.02 -16.11
N VAL A 29 -1.61 6.91 -15.99
CA VAL A 29 -1.53 5.75 -16.89
C VAL A 29 -2.94 5.32 -17.22
N LEU A 30 -3.31 5.33 -18.52
CA LEU A 30 -4.61 4.91 -19.02
C LEU A 30 -5.80 5.51 -18.23
N GLY A 31 -5.74 6.79 -17.94
CA GLY A 31 -6.80 7.51 -17.22
C GLY A 31 -6.85 7.28 -15.71
N SER A 32 -5.91 6.52 -15.13
CA SER A 32 -5.77 6.32 -13.69
C SER A 32 -4.47 6.93 -13.17
N LYS A 33 -4.46 7.38 -11.90
CA LYS A 33 -3.26 7.91 -11.24
C LYS A 33 -2.45 6.75 -10.64
N CYS A 34 -1.22 6.58 -11.13
CA CYS A 34 -0.24 5.65 -10.56
C CYS A 34 0.57 6.33 -9.47
N ALA A 35 0.62 5.75 -8.29
CA ALA A 35 1.32 6.27 -7.12
C ALA A 35 2.22 5.19 -6.48
N PRO A 36 3.40 4.90 -7.04
CA PRO A 36 4.27 3.81 -6.56
C PRO A 36 4.65 3.93 -5.09
N VAL A 37 4.82 5.17 -4.58
CA VAL A 37 5.17 5.42 -3.19
C VAL A 37 4.10 4.88 -2.22
N GLN A 38 2.82 4.91 -2.59
CA GLN A 38 1.74 4.32 -1.79
C GLN A 38 1.97 2.82 -1.57
N HIS A 39 2.31 2.09 -2.63
CA HIS A 39 2.52 0.64 -2.56
C HIS A 39 3.83 0.29 -1.85
N MET A 40 4.86 1.14 -1.99
CA MET A 40 6.06 1.06 -1.16
C MET A 40 5.71 1.15 0.32
N VAL A 41 4.88 2.11 0.71
CA VAL A 41 4.44 2.30 2.10
C VAL A 41 3.61 1.10 2.57
N ASN A 42 2.72 0.54 1.76
CA ASN A 42 1.96 -0.66 2.11
C ASN A 42 2.89 -1.82 2.50
N ILE A 43 3.93 -2.07 1.71
CA ILE A 43 4.92 -3.12 1.96
C ILE A 43 5.73 -2.83 3.23
N LEU A 44 6.16 -1.59 3.43
CA LEU A 44 6.87 -1.19 4.66
C LEU A 44 5.99 -1.41 5.90
N CYS A 45 4.72 -1.02 5.84
CA CYS A 45 3.76 -1.29 6.91
C CYS A 45 3.57 -2.80 7.14
N ALA A 46 3.43 -3.59 6.07
CA ALA A 46 3.29 -5.03 6.15
C ALA A 46 4.45 -5.68 6.91
N VAL A 47 5.68 -5.27 6.59
CA VAL A 47 6.92 -5.85 7.15
C VAL A 47 7.20 -5.37 8.58
N LEU A 48 6.89 -4.11 8.90
CA LEU A 48 7.22 -3.48 10.18
C LEU A 48 6.09 -3.56 11.20
N LEU A 49 4.86 -3.37 10.77
CA LEU A 49 3.71 -3.13 11.63
C LEU A 49 2.69 -4.27 11.61
N GLY A 50 2.64 -5.03 10.50
CA GLY A 50 1.68 -6.11 10.28
C GLY A 50 0.40 -5.65 9.58
N PRO A 51 -0.54 -6.60 9.31
CA PRO A 51 -1.67 -6.38 8.40
C PRO A 51 -2.61 -5.26 8.85
N TRP A 52 -3.00 -5.22 10.11
CA TRP A 52 -4.02 -4.29 10.59
C TRP A 52 -3.56 -2.83 10.56
N TYR A 53 -2.34 -2.57 11.00
CA TYR A 53 -1.74 -1.22 10.89
C TYR A 53 -1.50 -0.85 9.43
N GLY A 54 -1.15 -1.82 8.58
CA GLY A 54 -0.98 -1.62 7.15
C GLY A 54 -2.29 -1.17 6.48
N VAL A 55 -3.39 -1.87 6.75
CA VAL A 55 -4.72 -1.51 6.22
C VAL A 55 -5.18 -0.14 6.74
N ALA A 56 -4.99 0.13 8.05
CA ALA A 56 -5.36 1.42 8.62
C ALA A 56 -4.55 2.58 8.00
N ALA A 57 -3.24 2.40 7.80
CA ALA A 57 -2.38 3.39 7.15
C ALA A 57 -2.77 3.58 5.67
N ALA A 58 -3.07 2.49 4.94
CA ALA A 58 -3.53 2.54 3.55
C ALA A 58 -4.86 3.28 3.41
N PHE A 59 -5.81 3.02 4.32
CA PHE A 59 -7.09 3.74 4.38
C PHE A 59 -6.87 5.23 4.65
N ALA A 60 -6.13 5.58 5.71
CA ALA A 60 -5.86 6.96 6.09
C ALA A 60 -5.14 7.74 4.97
N ALA A 61 -4.13 7.12 4.34
CA ALA A 61 -3.42 7.73 3.23
C ALA A 61 -4.35 7.95 2.02
N SER A 62 -5.19 6.96 1.67
CA SER A 62 -6.15 7.09 0.57
C SER A 62 -7.18 8.19 0.87
N LEU A 63 -7.66 8.29 2.12
CA LEU A 63 -8.59 9.33 2.55
C LEU A 63 -7.96 10.72 2.43
N LEU A 64 -6.79 10.92 3.03
CA LEU A 64 -6.09 12.21 2.99
C LEU A 64 -5.76 12.63 1.56
N ARG A 65 -5.29 11.70 0.72
CA ARG A 65 -5.00 11.98 -0.70
C ARG A 65 -6.26 12.41 -1.47
N ASN A 66 -7.41 11.79 -1.19
CA ASN A 66 -8.67 12.18 -1.82
C ASN A 66 -9.12 13.56 -1.34
N LEU A 67 -9.07 13.85 -0.05
CA LEU A 67 -9.41 15.15 0.51
C LEU A 67 -8.52 16.29 -0.03
N LEU A 68 -7.25 15.98 -0.32
CA LEU A 68 -6.29 16.94 -0.89
C LEU A 68 -6.32 16.99 -2.44
N GLY A 69 -7.21 16.25 -3.11
CA GLY A 69 -7.29 16.20 -4.57
C GLY A 69 -6.13 15.45 -5.26
N LEU A 70 -5.29 14.77 -4.47
CA LEU A 70 -4.11 14.03 -4.96
C LEU A 70 -4.43 12.59 -5.34
N GLY A 71 -5.62 12.08 -5.01
CA GLY A 71 -6.03 10.70 -5.22
C GLY A 71 -7.32 10.57 -6.01
N SER A 72 -7.86 9.34 -6.02
CA SER A 72 -9.20 9.01 -6.49
C SER A 72 -9.83 7.96 -5.57
N LEU A 73 -11.16 7.83 -5.61
CA LEU A 73 -11.88 6.82 -4.81
C LEU A 73 -11.46 5.38 -5.13
N MET A 74 -10.97 5.14 -6.35
CA MET A 74 -10.43 3.84 -6.76
C MET A 74 -9.19 3.41 -5.97
N ALA A 75 -8.49 4.35 -5.31
CA ALA A 75 -7.32 4.04 -4.48
C ALA A 75 -7.69 3.23 -3.22
N PHE A 76 -8.92 3.36 -2.70
CA PHE A 76 -9.33 2.65 -1.49
C PHE A 76 -9.27 1.13 -1.64
N PRO A 77 -10.01 0.49 -2.59
CA PRO A 77 -9.94 -0.96 -2.72
C PRO A 77 -8.53 -1.44 -3.04
N GLY A 78 -7.84 -0.77 -3.96
CA GLY A 78 -6.50 -1.16 -4.38
C GLY A 78 -5.53 -1.21 -3.22
N SER A 79 -5.31 -0.09 -2.54
CA SER A 79 -4.31 0.00 -1.47
C SER A 79 -4.65 -0.85 -0.24
N MET A 80 -5.94 -0.96 0.12
CA MET A 80 -6.34 -1.73 1.31
C MET A 80 -6.21 -3.23 1.09
N ILE A 81 -6.63 -3.75 -0.08
CA ILE A 81 -6.52 -5.17 -0.42
C ILE A 81 -5.04 -5.56 -0.51
N GLY A 82 -4.22 -4.74 -1.19
CA GLY A 82 -2.78 -4.95 -1.28
C GLY A 82 -2.11 -4.98 0.08
N ALA A 83 -2.33 -3.95 0.91
CA ALA A 83 -1.77 -3.87 2.26
C ALA A 83 -2.18 -5.05 3.15
N LEU A 84 -3.44 -5.51 3.03
CA LEU A 84 -3.93 -6.68 3.77
C LEU A 84 -3.20 -7.95 3.34
N LEU A 85 -3.16 -8.23 2.04
CA LEU A 85 -2.53 -9.44 1.51
C LEU A 85 -1.02 -9.44 1.77
N ALA A 86 -0.33 -8.35 1.54
CA ALA A 86 1.08 -8.20 1.86
C ALA A 86 1.34 -8.42 3.36
N GLY A 87 0.51 -7.81 4.22
CA GLY A 87 0.63 -7.92 5.67
C GLY A 87 0.39 -9.34 6.18
N VAL A 88 -0.67 -10.02 5.71
CA VAL A 88 -0.97 -11.40 6.08
C VAL A 88 0.10 -12.37 5.57
N THR A 89 0.55 -12.17 4.32
CA THR A 89 1.61 -12.99 3.73
C THR A 89 2.91 -12.85 4.53
N TYR A 90 3.34 -11.64 4.85
CA TYR A 90 4.53 -11.44 5.65
C TYR A 90 4.38 -11.99 7.08
N TRP A 91 3.21 -11.83 7.68
CA TRP A 91 2.95 -12.37 9.01
C TRP A 91 3.09 -13.89 9.06
N LYS A 92 2.59 -14.59 8.03
CA LYS A 92 2.63 -16.06 7.95
C LYS A 92 3.99 -16.61 7.48
N THR A 93 4.59 -16.00 6.46
CA THR A 93 5.73 -16.59 5.75
C THR A 93 7.08 -15.97 6.13
N ARG A 94 7.08 -14.75 6.65
CA ARG A 94 8.28 -13.92 6.88
C ARG A 94 9.13 -13.72 5.62
N SER A 95 8.63 -14.10 4.46
CA SER A 95 9.30 -13.97 3.18
C SER A 95 9.01 -12.60 2.57
N LEU A 96 10.07 -11.83 2.32
CA LEU A 96 9.95 -10.54 1.68
C LEU A 96 9.48 -10.69 0.22
N PHE A 97 10.03 -11.66 -0.51
CA PHE A 97 9.65 -11.92 -1.90
C PHE A 97 8.14 -12.21 -2.04
N LEU A 98 7.61 -13.12 -1.22
CA LEU A 98 6.19 -13.44 -1.25
C LEU A 98 5.32 -12.24 -0.85
N THR A 99 5.82 -11.37 0.02
CA THR A 99 5.12 -10.13 0.40
C THR A 99 5.02 -9.14 -0.76
N LEU A 100 6.10 -8.99 -1.54
CA LEU A 100 6.10 -8.17 -2.76
C LEU A 100 5.09 -8.70 -3.79
N VAL A 101 5.11 -10.01 -4.02
CA VAL A 101 4.16 -10.68 -4.94
C VAL A 101 2.73 -10.51 -4.46
N ALA A 102 2.47 -10.66 -3.16
CA ALA A 102 1.14 -10.49 -2.58
C ALA A 102 0.61 -9.05 -2.73
N GLU A 103 1.46 -8.04 -2.59
CA GLU A 103 1.08 -6.64 -2.85
C GLU A 103 0.73 -6.44 -4.32
N VAL A 104 1.58 -6.94 -5.24
CA VAL A 104 1.34 -6.83 -6.69
C VAL A 104 0.03 -7.52 -7.08
N PHE A 105 -0.21 -8.71 -6.59
CA PHE A 105 -1.46 -9.44 -6.85
C PHE A 105 -2.67 -8.73 -6.22
N GLY A 106 -2.55 -8.35 -4.94
CA GLY A 106 -3.64 -7.73 -4.17
C GLY A 106 -4.06 -6.40 -4.75
N THR A 107 -3.11 -5.52 -5.01
CA THR A 107 -3.40 -4.21 -5.60
C THR A 107 -3.64 -4.29 -7.10
N GLY A 108 -2.74 -4.94 -7.84
CA GLY A 108 -2.76 -4.92 -9.29
C GLY A 108 -3.96 -5.66 -9.87
N ILE A 109 -4.21 -6.88 -9.39
CA ILE A 109 -5.30 -7.72 -9.91
C ILE A 109 -6.60 -7.46 -9.14
N LEU A 110 -6.63 -7.78 -7.86
CA LEU A 110 -7.87 -7.66 -7.07
C LEU A 110 -8.30 -6.21 -6.93
N GLY A 111 -7.38 -5.32 -6.58
CA GLY A 111 -7.66 -3.89 -6.46
C GLY A 111 -8.10 -3.27 -7.77
N GLY A 112 -7.45 -3.65 -8.88
CA GLY A 112 -7.86 -3.21 -10.23
C GLY A 112 -9.26 -3.68 -10.62
N LEU A 113 -9.65 -4.91 -10.27
CA LEU A 113 -11.01 -5.42 -10.48
C LEU A 113 -12.03 -4.68 -9.59
N PHE A 114 -11.72 -4.50 -8.31
CA PHE A 114 -12.60 -3.77 -7.39
C PHE A 114 -12.67 -2.26 -7.66
N ALA A 115 -11.72 -1.70 -8.39
CA ALA A 115 -11.79 -0.31 -8.84
C ALA A 115 -12.92 -0.06 -9.85
N TYR A 116 -13.29 -1.07 -10.66
CA TYR A 116 -14.38 -0.95 -11.63
C TYR A 116 -15.74 -0.60 -10.99
N PRO A 117 -16.27 -1.37 -10.00
CA PRO A 117 -17.53 -1.00 -9.36
C PRO A 117 -17.45 0.35 -8.63
N VAL A 118 -16.30 0.72 -8.07
CA VAL A 118 -16.11 2.06 -7.49
C VAL A 118 -16.22 3.15 -8.55
N ALA A 119 -15.61 2.96 -9.72
CA ALA A 119 -15.71 3.92 -10.81
C ALA A 119 -17.14 4.09 -11.33
N VAL A 120 -17.88 3.00 -11.47
CA VAL A 120 -19.26 3.02 -11.96
C VAL A 120 -20.23 3.58 -10.92
N VAL A 121 -20.18 3.07 -9.68
CA VAL A 121 -21.20 3.39 -8.66
C VAL A 121 -20.93 4.71 -7.96
N LEU A 122 -19.65 5.00 -7.64
CA LEU A 122 -19.28 6.18 -6.84
C LEU A 122 -18.75 7.35 -7.66
N MET A 123 -18.20 7.08 -8.84
CA MET A 123 -17.64 8.14 -9.70
C MET A 123 -18.51 8.43 -10.93
N GLY A 124 -19.66 7.74 -11.09
CA GLY A 124 -20.63 8.01 -12.16
C GLY A 124 -20.16 7.61 -13.56
N GLN A 125 -19.18 6.72 -13.68
CA GLN A 125 -18.74 6.22 -14.99
C GLN A 125 -19.79 5.29 -15.60
N SER A 126 -20.02 5.41 -16.91
CA SER A 126 -20.96 4.51 -17.60
C SER A 126 -20.41 3.08 -17.65
N ALA A 127 -21.16 2.12 -17.14
CA ALA A 127 -20.75 0.71 -17.10
C ALA A 127 -20.41 0.13 -18.49
N GLY A 128 -21.06 0.61 -19.57
CA GLY A 128 -20.80 0.17 -20.95
C GLY A 128 -19.59 0.84 -21.62
N SER A 129 -19.03 1.90 -21.05
CA SER A 129 -17.92 2.66 -21.65
C SER A 129 -16.53 2.16 -21.24
N ILE A 130 -16.45 1.35 -20.18
CA ILE A 130 -15.19 0.90 -19.59
C ILE A 130 -15.24 -0.61 -19.39
N ALA A 131 -14.19 -1.31 -19.86
CA ALA A 131 -14.05 -2.74 -19.58
C ALA A 131 -13.84 -2.99 -18.08
N PHE A 132 -14.44 -4.05 -17.52
CA PHE A 132 -14.33 -4.36 -16.07
C PHE A 132 -12.89 -4.58 -15.58
N TYR A 133 -11.96 -4.89 -16.49
CA TYR A 133 -10.55 -5.10 -16.21
C TYR A 133 -9.67 -3.87 -16.56
N ALA A 134 -10.26 -2.75 -16.99
CA ALA A 134 -9.51 -1.58 -17.48
C ALA A 134 -8.51 -1.02 -16.46
N TYR A 135 -8.79 -1.15 -15.18
CA TYR A 135 -7.93 -0.64 -14.12
C TYR A 135 -6.80 -1.58 -13.69
N ILE A 136 -6.78 -2.83 -14.18
CA ILE A 136 -5.70 -3.80 -13.85
C ILE A 136 -4.34 -3.27 -14.31
N ILE A 137 -4.22 -2.82 -15.55
CA ILE A 137 -2.92 -2.36 -16.09
C ILE A 137 -2.36 -1.17 -15.31
N PRO A 138 -3.07 -0.05 -15.10
CA PRO A 138 -2.53 1.07 -14.33
C PRO A 138 -2.22 0.70 -12.88
N PHE A 139 -3.02 -0.16 -12.25
CA PHE A 139 -2.75 -0.64 -10.89
C PHE A 139 -1.51 -1.55 -10.85
N LEU A 140 -1.32 -2.43 -11.83
CA LEU A 140 -0.10 -3.24 -11.95
C LEU A 140 1.14 -2.37 -12.12
N VAL A 141 1.12 -1.38 -13.02
CA VAL A 141 2.25 -0.45 -13.21
C VAL A 141 2.60 0.24 -11.90
N SER A 142 1.59 0.73 -11.18
CA SER A 142 1.76 1.43 -9.92
C SER A 142 2.37 0.53 -8.84
N THR A 143 1.80 -0.67 -8.65
CA THR A 143 2.21 -1.57 -7.57
C THR A 143 3.53 -2.29 -7.86
N VAL A 144 3.81 -2.63 -9.11
CA VAL A 144 5.12 -3.18 -9.52
C VAL A 144 6.22 -2.16 -9.26
N GLY A 145 6.03 -0.90 -9.67
CA GLY A 145 6.98 0.17 -9.37
C GLY A 145 7.23 0.33 -7.86
N GLY A 146 6.17 0.37 -7.06
CA GLY A 146 6.27 0.45 -5.60
C GLY A 146 6.91 -0.78 -4.97
N SER A 147 6.64 -1.97 -5.51
CA SER A 147 7.25 -3.23 -5.03
C SER A 147 8.74 -3.30 -5.34
N ILE A 148 9.19 -2.82 -6.51
CA ILE A 148 10.60 -2.72 -6.84
C ILE A 148 11.30 -1.76 -5.87
N LEU A 149 10.75 -0.56 -5.66
CA LEU A 149 11.30 0.42 -4.71
C LEU A 149 11.42 -0.18 -3.30
N SER A 150 10.36 -0.82 -2.82
CA SER A 150 10.37 -1.50 -1.52
C SER A 150 11.39 -2.63 -1.45
N GLY A 151 11.46 -3.45 -2.49
CA GLY A 151 12.40 -4.54 -2.59
C GLY A 151 13.84 -4.03 -2.43
N VAL A 152 14.23 -3.03 -3.23
CA VAL A 152 15.57 -2.43 -3.17
C VAL A 152 15.86 -1.92 -1.75
N ILE A 153 14.95 -1.14 -1.16
CA ILE A 153 15.14 -0.56 0.17
C ILE A 153 15.23 -1.66 1.24
N LEU A 154 14.30 -2.61 1.24
CA LEU A 154 14.23 -3.62 2.29
C LEU A 154 15.35 -4.65 2.19
N TYR A 155 15.76 -5.05 0.98
CA TYR A 155 16.91 -5.93 0.80
C TYR A 155 18.24 -5.25 1.19
N ALA A 156 18.39 -3.97 0.88
CA ALA A 156 19.56 -3.20 1.30
C ALA A 156 19.62 -2.99 2.82
N LEU A 157 18.47 -2.82 3.47
CA LEU A 157 18.40 -2.52 4.91
C LEU A 157 18.39 -3.76 5.80
N ARG A 158 17.91 -4.92 5.32
CA ARG A 158 17.62 -6.11 6.16
C ARG A 158 18.78 -6.59 7.01
N ASP A 159 20.01 -6.42 6.52
CA ASP A 159 21.23 -6.91 7.17
C ASP A 159 21.90 -5.81 8.03
N THR A 160 21.34 -4.60 8.05
CA THR A 160 21.86 -3.48 8.84
C THR A 160 21.48 -3.59 10.32
N GLY A 161 22.37 -3.10 11.20
CA GLY A 161 22.10 -3.00 12.63
C GLY A 161 20.90 -2.08 12.93
N ALA A 162 20.68 -1.04 12.13
CA ALA A 162 19.54 -0.14 12.26
C ALA A 162 18.20 -0.87 12.06
N TRP A 163 18.10 -1.71 11.02
CA TRP A 163 16.93 -2.52 10.75
C TRP A 163 16.60 -3.49 11.88
N ARG A 164 17.62 -4.21 12.39
CA ARG A 164 17.46 -5.13 13.51
C ARG A 164 16.96 -4.42 14.76
N ARG A 165 17.51 -3.24 15.09
CA ARG A 165 17.06 -2.41 16.23
C ARG A 165 15.63 -1.91 16.05
N ALA A 166 15.26 -1.43 14.86
CA ALA A 166 13.90 -0.99 14.57
C ALA A 166 12.88 -2.12 14.75
N LYS A 167 13.15 -3.30 14.18
CA LYS A 167 12.29 -4.47 14.37
C LYS A 167 12.17 -4.88 15.85
N ALA A 168 13.28 -4.94 16.57
CA ALA A 168 13.29 -5.29 17.99
C ALA A 168 12.44 -4.28 18.81
N ALA A 169 12.56 -2.98 18.52
CA ALA A 169 11.80 -1.93 19.21
C ALA A 169 10.27 -2.01 18.96
N LEU A 170 9.86 -2.49 17.78
CA LEU A 170 8.45 -2.67 17.41
C LEU A 170 7.87 -4.02 17.87
N GLN A 171 8.71 -5.01 18.12
CA GLN A 171 8.33 -6.36 18.53
C GLN A 171 8.59 -6.64 20.02
N SER A 172 9.25 -5.72 20.74
CA SER A 172 9.47 -5.86 22.18
C SER A 172 8.12 -6.03 22.88
N LYS A 173 7.90 -7.23 23.43
CA LYS A 173 6.83 -7.42 24.41
C LYS A 173 7.14 -6.51 25.63
N PRO A 174 6.12 -5.96 26.27
CA PRO A 174 6.30 -5.19 27.50
C PRO A 174 6.89 -6.05 28.60
#